data_6ffcdea7309f33363056c9d63a8cf3f7
#
_entry.id   6ffcdea7309f33363056c9d63a8cf3f7
#
_cell.length_a   1.000
_cell.length_b   1.000
_cell.length_c   1.000
_cell.angle_alpha   90.00
_cell.angle_beta   90.00
_cell.angle_gamma   90.00
#
_symmetry.space_group_name_H-M   'P 1'
#
loop_
_entity.id
_entity.type
_entity.pdbx_description
1 polymer ?
#
loop_
_entity_poly.entity_id
_entity_poly.type
_entity_poly.pdbx_seq_one_letter_code
_entity_poly.pdbx_strand_id
1 'polypeptide(L)'
;MPLSNSQYNAIMRMYEEKQRRSRYLLEQRKDAVYQQIPEYEELDHQVSSTSIAQARKMLSGDSNALSELKEKLAWLSRQKTSLLTAHGYPADYLEPVYECPLCKDTGYVNNHKCTCFRQAEISLIYEQSHIKELLETDNFDHLSYEFYQGEDLTRFTNAVKE
;
A
#
# COMPACT_ATOMS: atom_id res chain seq x y z
N MET A 1 0.29 20.17 13.86
CA MET A 1 -1.11 20.31 14.31
C MET A 1 -1.74 18.93 14.33
N PRO A 2 -2.57 18.58 15.31
CA PRO A 2 -3.34 17.36 15.27
C PRO A 2 -4.40 17.46 14.15
N LEU A 3 -4.61 16.37 13.43
CA LEU A 3 -5.69 16.27 12.43
C LEU A 3 -7.06 16.41 13.10
N SER A 4 -8.01 17.01 12.41
CA SER A 4 -9.42 16.88 12.78
C SER A 4 -9.92 15.46 12.54
N ASN A 5 -11.00 15.04 13.18
CA ASN A 5 -11.58 13.72 12.95
C ASN A 5 -12.01 13.51 11.49
N SER A 6 -12.49 14.56 10.83
CA SER A 6 -12.86 14.48 9.41
C SER A 6 -11.66 14.25 8.49
N GLN A 7 -10.54 14.91 8.76
CA GLN A 7 -9.28 14.74 8.04
C GLN A 7 -8.70 13.34 8.25
N TYR A 8 -8.67 12.88 9.49
CA TYR A 8 -8.25 11.52 9.81
C TYR A 8 -9.09 10.47 9.07
N ASN A 9 -10.42 10.60 9.12
CA ASN A 9 -11.32 9.68 8.44
C ASN A 9 -11.16 9.72 6.91
N ALA A 10 -10.85 10.89 6.33
CA ALA A 10 -10.56 11.00 4.90
C ALA A 10 -9.31 10.20 4.52
N ILE A 11 -8.25 10.31 5.30
CA ILE A 11 -7.02 9.53 5.09
C ILE A 11 -7.29 8.03 5.28
N MET A 12 -8.05 7.62 6.31
CA MET A 12 -8.36 6.21 6.52
C MET A 12 -9.17 5.61 5.37
N ARG A 13 -10.15 6.34 4.81
CA ARG A 13 -10.89 5.89 3.62
C ARG A 13 -9.98 5.69 2.41
N MET A 14 -8.98 6.55 2.24
CA MET A 14 -7.97 6.38 1.18
C MET A 14 -7.20 5.06 1.36
N TYR A 15 -6.82 4.69 2.59
CA TYR A 15 -6.16 3.41 2.86
C TYR A 15 -7.08 2.21 2.65
N GLU A 16 -8.34 2.31 3.09
CA GLU A 16 -9.35 1.27 2.82
C GLU A 16 -9.54 1.04 1.31
N GLU A 17 -9.55 2.11 0.52
CA GLU A 17 -9.63 2.04 -0.93
C GLU A 17 -8.40 1.36 -1.54
N LYS A 18 -7.18 1.70 -1.09
CA LYS A 18 -5.94 1.04 -1.53
C LYS A 18 -5.97 -0.46 -1.25
N GLN A 19 -6.35 -0.86 -0.04
CA GLN A 19 -6.48 -2.26 0.35
C GLN A 19 -7.56 -2.99 -0.46
N ARG A 20 -8.70 -2.34 -0.73
CA ARG A 20 -9.77 -2.89 -1.56
C ARG A 20 -9.28 -3.13 -2.99
N ARG A 21 -8.55 -2.17 -3.57
CA ARG A 21 -7.96 -2.29 -4.92
C ARG A 21 -6.94 -3.42 -4.99
N SER A 22 -6.07 -3.53 -3.99
CA SER A 22 -5.09 -4.62 -3.88
C SER A 22 -5.77 -6.00 -3.84
N ARG A 23 -6.81 -6.16 -3.01
CA ARG A 23 -7.59 -7.41 -2.92
C ARG A 23 -8.28 -7.73 -4.24
N TYR A 24 -8.93 -6.75 -4.85
CA TYR A 24 -9.62 -6.93 -6.12
C TYR A 24 -8.66 -7.37 -7.24
N LEU A 25 -7.49 -6.76 -7.33
CA LEU A 25 -6.46 -7.15 -8.28
C LEU A 25 -5.97 -8.59 -8.05
N LEU A 26 -5.78 -8.96 -6.78
CA LEU A 26 -5.39 -10.32 -6.42
C LEU A 26 -6.45 -11.36 -6.83
N GLU A 27 -7.73 -11.09 -6.57
CA GLU A 27 -8.83 -11.98 -6.97
C GLU A 27 -8.90 -12.12 -8.50
N GLN A 28 -8.80 -11.03 -9.25
CA GLN A 28 -8.75 -11.10 -10.71
C GLN A 28 -7.58 -11.95 -11.22
N ARG A 29 -6.39 -11.79 -10.63
CA ARG A 29 -5.22 -12.60 -10.98
C ARG A 29 -5.44 -14.09 -10.65
N LYS A 30 -6.06 -14.36 -9.53
CA LYS A 30 -6.41 -15.70 -9.07
C LYS A 30 -7.36 -16.39 -10.01
N ASP A 31 -8.45 -15.71 -10.39
CA ASP A 31 -9.42 -16.21 -11.34
C ASP A 31 -8.79 -16.52 -12.71
N ALA A 32 -7.92 -15.62 -13.18
CA ALA A 32 -7.19 -15.85 -14.44
C ALA A 32 -6.26 -17.08 -14.39
N VAL A 33 -5.56 -17.25 -13.25
CA VAL A 33 -4.70 -18.44 -13.06
C VAL A 33 -5.53 -19.71 -12.97
N TYR A 34 -6.64 -19.73 -12.26
CA TYR A 34 -7.52 -20.90 -12.13
C TYR A 34 -8.11 -21.32 -13.48
N GLN A 35 -8.49 -20.35 -14.32
CA GLN A 35 -8.98 -20.65 -15.68
C GLN A 35 -7.91 -21.26 -16.58
N GLN A 36 -6.65 -20.86 -16.43
CA GLN A 36 -5.55 -21.35 -17.25
C GLN A 36 -4.86 -22.60 -16.69
N ILE A 37 -4.88 -22.76 -15.37
CA ILE A 37 -4.18 -23.82 -14.63
C ILE A 37 -5.13 -24.43 -13.60
N PRO A 38 -6.07 -25.32 -14.01
CA PRO A 38 -7.01 -25.93 -13.07
C PRO A 38 -6.33 -26.69 -11.91
N GLU A 39 -5.13 -27.25 -12.15
CA GLU A 39 -4.35 -27.93 -11.13
C GLU A 39 -3.91 -26.98 -10.01
N TYR A 40 -3.80 -25.69 -10.29
CA TYR A 40 -3.45 -24.69 -9.28
C TYR A 40 -4.62 -24.48 -8.30
N GLU A 41 -5.85 -24.44 -8.81
CA GLU A 41 -7.06 -24.37 -7.97
C GLU A 41 -7.18 -25.59 -7.06
N GLU A 42 -6.89 -26.78 -7.58
CA GLU A 42 -6.91 -28.02 -6.79
C GLU A 42 -5.87 -27.96 -5.66
N LEU A 43 -4.65 -27.44 -5.90
CA LEU A 43 -3.66 -27.24 -4.84
C LEU A 43 -4.11 -26.20 -3.79
N ASP A 44 -4.83 -25.16 -4.15
CA ASP A 44 -5.40 -24.20 -3.21
C ASP A 44 -6.49 -24.84 -2.34
N HIS A 45 -7.33 -25.69 -2.91
CA HIS A 45 -8.28 -26.50 -2.14
C HIS A 45 -7.58 -27.46 -1.18
N GLN A 46 -6.48 -28.08 -1.61
CA GLN A 46 -5.67 -28.95 -0.73
C GLN A 46 -5.02 -28.19 0.42
N VAL A 47 -4.56 -26.94 0.22
CA VAL A 47 -4.08 -26.08 1.31
C VAL A 47 -5.17 -25.85 2.36
N SER A 48 -6.37 -25.51 1.91
CA SER A 48 -7.51 -25.23 2.80
C SER A 48 -7.94 -26.49 3.56
N SER A 49 -8.14 -27.60 2.86
CA SER A 49 -8.57 -28.88 3.45
C SER A 49 -7.55 -29.45 4.43
N THR A 50 -6.24 -29.37 4.09
CA THR A 50 -5.16 -29.78 4.97
C THR A 50 -5.12 -28.93 6.24
N SER A 51 -5.27 -27.61 6.13
CA SER A 51 -5.27 -26.70 7.27
C SER A 51 -6.42 -27.02 8.23
N ILE A 52 -7.63 -27.28 7.71
CA ILE A 52 -8.80 -27.65 8.51
C ILE A 52 -8.59 -29.02 9.19
N ALA A 53 -8.10 -30.01 8.46
CA ALA A 53 -7.86 -31.34 9.01
C ALA A 53 -6.84 -31.33 10.16
N GLN A 54 -5.75 -30.59 9.98
CA GLN A 54 -4.72 -30.47 11.02
C GLN A 54 -5.17 -29.62 12.21
N ALA A 55 -5.96 -28.57 11.99
CA ALA A 55 -6.56 -27.81 13.08
C ALA A 55 -7.45 -28.70 13.98
N ARG A 56 -8.23 -29.60 13.38
CA ARG A 56 -9.03 -30.60 14.13
C ARG A 56 -8.16 -31.55 14.95
N LYS A 57 -7.05 -32.05 14.41
CA LYS A 57 -6.08 -32.89 15.13
C LYS A 57 -5.44 -32.14 16.30
N MET A 58 -5.06 -30.87 16.10
CA MET A 58 -4.52 -30.04 17.18
C MET A 58 -5.51 -29.87 18.33
N LEU A 59 -6.79 -29.67 18.04
CA LEU A 59 -7.85 -29.56 19.03
C LEU A 59 -8.09 -30.91 19.77
N SER A 60 -7.79 -32.06 19.14
CA SER A 60 -7.85 -33.37 19.79
C SER A 60 -6.58 -33.76 20.58
N GLY A 61 -5.59 -32.84 20.68
CA GLY A 61 -4.39 -33.02 21.50
C GLY A 61 -3.20 -33.68 20.79
N ASP A 62 -3.22 -33.80 19.46
CA ASP A 62 -2.11 -34.33 18.69
C ASP A 62 -0.96 -33.30 18.62
N SER A 63 0.13 -33.62 19.33
CA SER A 63 1.32 -32.74 19.42
C SER A 63 2.10 -32.62 18.09
N ASN A 64 1.95 -33.58 17.17
CA ASN A 64 2.68 -33.59 15.90
C ASN A 64 1.93 -32.88 14.77
N ALA A 65 0.65 -32.60 14.96
CA ALA A 65 -0.20 -32.00 13.94
C ALA A 65 0.35 -30.66 13.36
N LEU A 66 1.02 -29.85 14.18
CA LEU A 66 1.63 -28.60 13.77
C LEU A 66 2.84 -28.79 12.85
N SER A 67 3.72 -29.75 13.16
CA SER A 67 4.89 -30.03 12.31
C SER A 67 4.47 -30.66 10.98
N GLU A 68 3.53 -31.60 11.01
CA GLU A 68 2.94 -32.17 9.78
C GLU A 68 2.29 -31.12 8.91
N LEU A 69 1.57 -30.16 9.51
CA LEU A 69 0.97 -29.05 8.77
C LEU A 69 2.02 -28.19 8.07
N LYS A 70 3.08 -27.80 8.78
CA LYS A 70 4.17 -26.99 8.21
C LYS A 70 4.85 -27.66 7.02
N GLU A 71 5.14 -28.95 7.14
CA GLU A 71 5.76 -29.73 6.07
C GLU A 71 4.86 -29.83 4.84
N LYS A 72 3.58 -30.14 5.02
CA LYS A 72 2.60 -30.22 3.96
C LYS A 72 2.37 -28.87 3.26
N LEU A 73 2.24 -27.79 4.02
CA LEU A 73 2.09 -26.44 3.46
C LEU A 73 3.33 -26.02 2.68
N ALA A 74 4.54 -26.32 3.19
CA ALA A 74 5.77 -26.04 2.48
C ALA A 74 5.89 -26.82 1.16
N TRP A 75 5.44 -28.07 1.14
CA TRP A 75 5.40 -28.86 -0.08
C TRP A 75 4.38 -28.28 -1.09
N LEU A 76 3.14 -28.02 -0.66
CA LEU A 76 2.09 -27.43 -1.51
C LEU A 76 2.52 -26.07 -2.07
N SER A 77 3.16 -25.22 -1.26
CA SER A 77 3.70 -23.94 -1.69
C SER A 77 4.72 -24.09 -2.82
N ARG A 78 5.64 -25.05 -2.69
CA ARG A 78 6.62 -25.34 -3.75
C ARG A 78 5.95 -25.82 -5.05
N GLN A 79 4.93 -26.69 -4.95
CA GLN A 79 4.18 -27.17 -6.12
C GLN A 79 3.46 -25.99 -6.81
N LYS A 80 2.79 -25.13 -6.05
CA LYS A 80 2.12 -23.92 -6.56
C LYS A 80 3.09 -23.00 -7.30
N THR A 81 4.24 -22.70 -6.69
CA THR A 81 5.27 -21.86 -7.32
C THR A 81 5.81 -22.49 -8.60
N SER A 82 6.05 -23.82 -8.59
CA SER A 82 6.50 -24.55 -9.78
C SER A 82 5.48 -24.49 -10.91
N LEU A 83 4.19 -24.65 -10.62
CA LEU A 83 3.13 -24.53 -11.62
C LEU A 83 3.04 -23.12 -12.21
N LEU A 84 3.09 -22.07 -11.39
CA LEU A 84 3.07 -20.69 -11.88
C LEU A 84 4.24 -20.44 -12.85
N THR A 85 5.45 -20.80 -12.44
CA THR A 85 6.66 -20.56 -13.25
C THR A 85 6.66 -21.40 -14.53
N ALA A 86 6.17 -22.63 -14.50
CA ALA A 86 6.05 -23.48 -15.68
C ALA A 86 5.08 -22.92 -16.73
N HIS A 87 4.06 -22.15 -16.30
CA HIS A 87 3.13 -21.47 -17.18
C HIS A 87 3.52 -20.01 -17.51
N GLY A 88 4.75 -19.60 -17.17
CA GLY A 88 5.29 -18.29 -17.52
C GLY A 88 4.87 -17.16 -16.58
N TYR A 89 4.24 -17.43 -15.45
CA TYR A 89 3.94 -16.43 -14.43
C TYR A 89 5.14 -16.22 -13.50
N PRO A 90 5.36 -14.99 -12.98
CA PRO A 90 6.30 -14.78 -11.89
C PRO A 90 5.93 -15.59 -10.64
N ALA A 91 6.93 -15.98 -9.84
CA ALA A 91 6.72 -16.75 -8.61
C ALA A 91 5.82 -16.00 -7.58
N ASP A 92 5.87 -14.68 -7.59
CA ASP A 92 5.14 -13.75 -6.74
C ASP A 92 3.85 -13.19 -7.38
N TYR A 93 3.42 -13.72 -8.52
CA TYR A 93 2.29 -13.20 -9.28
C TYR A 93 0.99 -13.09 -8.47
N LEU A 94 0.77 -14.03 -7.57
CA LEU A 94 -0.38 -14.09 -6.66
C LEU A 94 -0.09 -13.55 -5.25
N GLU A 95 0.97 -12.76 -5.10
CA GLU A 95 1.17 -12.00 -3.87
C GLU A 95 0.40 -10.68 -3.91
N PRO A 96 -0.11 -10.21 -2.75
CA PRO A 96 -0.79 -8.93 -2.69
C PRO A 96 0.14 -7.78 -3.08
N VAL A 97 -0.33 -6.88 -3.95
CA VAL A 97 0.41 -5.68 -4.37
C VAL A 97 0.02 -4.51 -3.48
N TYR A 98 1.00 -3.92 -2.80
CA TYR A 98 0.81 -2.76 -1.92
C TYR A 98 1.50 -1.53 -2.49
N GLU A 99 0.86 -0.36 -2.39
CA GLU A 99 1.49 0.92 -2.75
C GLU A 99 2.60 1.28 -1.74
N CYS A 100 2.37 1.00 -0.46
CA CYS A 100 3.39 1.15 0.58
C CYS A 100 3.84 -0.22 1.10
N PRO A 101 5.06 -0.67 0.78
CA PRO A 101 5.56 -1.97 1.23
C PRO A 101 5.81 -2.02 2.75
N LEU A 102 6.04 -0.86 3.39
CA LEU A 102 6.34 -0.79 4.82
C LEU A 102 5.14 -1.10 5.70
N CYS A 103 4.00 -0.45 5.42
CA CYS A 103 2.78 -0.64 6.21
C CYS A 103 1.74 -1.53 5.52
N LYS A 104 2.01 -1.99 4.29
CA LYS A 104 1.06 -2.78 3.48
C LYS A 104 -0.31 -2.09 3.38
N ASP A 105 -0.26 -0.79 3.10
CA ASP A 105 -1.42 0.09 2.96
C ASP A 105 -2.36 0.13 4.18
N THR A 106 -1.83 -0.09 5.38
CA THR A 106 -2.58 0.10 6.63
C THR A 106 -2.42 1.50 7.21
N GLY A 107 -1.39 2.24 6.77
CA GLY A 107 -1.00 3.54 7.32
C GLY A 107 -0.20 3.45 8.62
N TYR A 108 -0.05 2.27 9.22
CA TYR A 108 0.61 2.07 10.52
C TYR A 108 1.62 0.92 10.48
N VAL A 109 2.70 1.09 11.25
CA VAL A 109 3.70 0.06 11.53
C VAL A 109 3.96 0.05 13.04
N ASN A 110 3.77 -1.08 13.70
CA ASN A 110 3.95 -1.23 15.16
C ASN A 110 3.22 -0.14 15.99
N ASN A 111 1.97 0.14 15.68
CA ASN A 111 1.14 1.19 16.28
C ASN A 111 1.63 2.65 16.08
N HIS A 112 2.64 2.86 15.22
CA HIS A 112 3.10 4.19 14.84
C HIS A 112 2.68 4.52 13.41
N LYS A 113 2.37 5.81 13.16
CA LYS A 113 2.06 6.29 11.82
C LYS A 113 3.23 6.04 10.88
N CYS A 114 2.96 5.38 9.76
CA CYS A 114 3.93 5.16 8.70
C CYS A 114 4.32 6.50 8.05
N THR A 115 5.46 6.53 7.39
CA THR A 115 5.91 7.71 6.62
C THR A 115 4.90 8.11 5.55
N CYS A 116 4.29 7.13 4.87
CA CYS A 116 3.23 7.38 3.87
C CYS A 116 1.98 8.02 4.49
N PHE A 117 1.64 7.69 5.76
CA PHE A 117 0.53 8.33 6.47
C PHE A 117 0.84 9.80 6.76
N ARG A 118 2.05 10.09 7.24
CA ARG A 118 2.50 11.48 7.47
C ARG A 118 2.50 12.31 6.18
N GLN A 119 2.91 11.68 5.07
CA GLN A 119 2.85 12.34 3.77
C GLN A 119 1.41 12.66 3.35
N ALA A 120 0.48 11.73 3.57
CA ALA A 120 -0.94 11.94 3.31
C ALA A 120 -1.54 13.05 4.20
N GLU A 121 -1.11 13.16 5.48
CA GLU A 121 -1.48 14.28 6.37
C GLU A 121 -1.05 15.63 5.78
N ILE A 122 0.22 15.72 5.37
CA ILE A 122 0.78 16.95 4.79
C ILE A 122 0.05 17.32 3.50
N SER A 123 -0.15 16.35 2.59
CA SER A 123 -0.86 16.58 1.33
C SER A 123 -2.28 17.08 1.53
N LEU A 124 -3.02 16.45 2.46
CA LEU A 124 -4.40 16.85 2.76
C LEU A 124 -4.48 18.27 3.35
N ILE A 125 -3.59 18.62 4.28
CA ILE A 125 -3.54 19.96 4.86
C ILE A 125 -3.15 20.99 3.80
N TYR A 126 -2.20 20.66 2.94
CA TYR A 126 -1.76 21.52 1.84
C TYR A 126 -2.90 21.78 0.84
N GLU A 127 -3.62 20.76 0.42
CA GLU A 127 -4.78 20.88 -0.47
C GLU A 127 -5.90 21.75 0.14
N GLN A 128 -6.17 21.59 1.44
CA GLN A 128 -7.21 22.35 2.15
C GLN A 128 -6.81 23.80 2.46
N SER A 129 -5.51 24.10 2.45
CA SER A 129 -5.03 25.46 2.75
C SER A 129 -5.17 26.45 1.59
N HIS A 130 -5.54 25.99 0.39
CA HIS A 130 -5.55 26.77 -0.85
C HIS A 130 -4.21 27.46 -1.19
N ILE A 131 -3.12 27.09 -0.50
CA ILE A 131 -1.77 27.64 -0.75
C ILE A 131 -1.34 27.38 -2.20
N LYS A 132 -1.78 26.30 -2.80
CA LYS A 132 -1.45 25.97 -4.19
C LYS A 132 -1.92 27.06 -5.16
N GLU A 133 -3.16 27.53 -5.00
CA GLU A 133 -3.73 28.62 -5.82
C GLU A 133 -2.97 29.92 -5.59
N LEU A 134 -2.60 30.22 -4.32
CA LEU A 134 -1.78 31.40 -4.02
C LEU A 134 -0.38 31.30 -4.64
N LEU A 135 0.26 30.13 -4.60
CA LEU A 135 1.60 29.96 -5.20
C LEU A 135 1.60 30.04 -6.74
N GLU A 136 0.46 29.79 -7.40
CA GLU A 136 0.31 29.98 -8.85
C GLU A 136 0.23 31.47 -9.21
N THR A 137 -0.34 32.31 -8.34
CA THR A 137 -0.48 33.76 -8.55
C THR A 137 0.62 34.57 -7.88
N ASP A 138 1.01 34.20 -6.66
CA ASP A 138 1.95 34.93 -5.81
C ASP A 138 3.28 34.13 -5.70
N ASN A 139 4.02 34.12 -6.78
CA ASN A 139 5.34 33.49 -6.87
C ASN A 139 6.41 34.49 -7.33
N PHE A 140 7.68 34.07 -7.31
CA PHE A 140 8.81 34.93 -7.68
C PHE A 140 8.76 35.35 -9.16
N ASP A 141 8.11 34.58 -10.04
CA ASP A 141 7.98 34.90 -11.46
C ASP A 141 6.98 36.05 -11.69
N HIS A 142 6.02 36.23 -10.78
CA HIS A 142 5.01 37.30 -10.81
C HIS A 142 5.32 38.44 -9.81
N LEU A 143 6.56 38.50 -9.30
CA LEU A 143 6.95 39.47 -8.32
C LEU A 143 6.89 40.91 -8.92
N SER A 144 6.02 41.76 -8.36
CA SER A 144 5.89 43.15 -8.82
C SER A 144 6.86 44.06 -8.05
N TYR A 145 7.59 44.88 -8.80
CA TYR A 145 8.50 45.89 -8.30
C TYR A 145 7.86 47.29 -8.20
N GLU A 146 6.59 47.42 -8.53
CA GLU A 146 5.90 48.69 -8.63
C GLU A 146 5.85 49.50 -7.32
N PHE A 147 5.90 48.79 -6.19
CA PHE A 147 5.82 49.40 -4.87
C PHE A 147 7.16 49.86 -4.32
N TYR A 148 8.27 49.54 -4.98
CA TYR A 148 9.64 49.89 -4.53
C TYR A 148 10.20 50.99 -5.42
N GLN A 149 10.81 52.03 -4.80
CA GLN A 149 11.43 53.14 -5.49
C GLN A 149 12.84 53.47 -4.89
N GLY A 150 13.72 54.05 -5.76
CA GLY A 150 15.04 54.51 -5.30
C GLY A 150 15.94 53.42 -4.74
N GLU A 151 16.54 53.65 -3.57
CA GLU A 151 17.45 52.71 -2.92
C GLU A 151 16.77 51.42 -2.49
N ASP A 152 15.50 51.43 -2.12
CA ASP A 152 14.77 50.28 -1.69
C ASP A 152 14.50 49.30 -2.87
N LEU A 153 14.30 49.84 -4.06
CA LEU A 153 14.21 49.01 -5.28
C LEU A 153 15.52 48.28 -5.55
N THR A 154 16.64 48.95 -5.38
CA THR A 154 17.98 48.39 -5.59
C THR A 154 18.29 47.28 -4.56
N ARG A 155 17.99 47.50 -3.28
CA ARG A 155 18.17 46.53 -2.20
C ARG A 155 17.29 45.30 -2.43
N PHE A 156 16.03 45.50 -2.77
CA PHE A 156 15.08 44.42 -3.03
C PHE A 156 15.48 43.56 -4.26
N THR A 157 15.86 44.23 -5.36
CA THR A 157 16.31 43.54 -6.59
C THR A 157 17.57 42.69 -6.35
N ASN A 158 18.49 43.16 -5.49
CA ASN A 158 19.67 42.38 -5.13
C ASN A 158 19.35 41.18 -4.25
N ALA A 159 18.43 41.32 -3.29
CA ALA A 159 18.02 40.24 -2.40
C ALA A 159 17.25 39.13 -3.13
N VAL A 160 16.59 39.43 -4.23
CA VAL A 160 15.85 38.43 -5.05
C VAL A 160 16.78 37.66 -5.99
N LYS A 161 17.97 38.20 -6.30
CA LYS A 161 18.95 37.57 -7.20
C LYS A 161 19.93 36.61 -6.48
N GLU A 162 20.01 36.67 -5.15
CA GLU A 162 20.76 35.74 -4.30
C GLU A 162 19.95 34.49 -3.99
#